data_dffed3804c0f816cc926ca270da9fd9f
#
_entry.id   dffed3804c0f816cc926ca270da9fd9f
#
_cell.length_a   1.000
_cell.length_b   1.000
_cell.length_c   1.000
_cell.angle_alpha   90.00
_cell.angle_beta   90.00
_cell.angle_gamma   90.00
#
_symmetry.space_group_name_H-M   'P 1'
#
loop_
_entity.id
_entity.type
_entity.pdbx_description
1 polymer ?
#
loop_
_entity_poly.entity_id
_entity_poly.type
_entity_poly.pdbx_seq_one_letter_code
_entity_poly.pdbx_strand_id
1 'polypeptide(L)'
;PQDYALVSDIGSFLTSGSQSSARSENPLAVLQQQPFAIVIGATLATRLGVARGDAIVVMLAEPKVSIVGPIIRQKRFVVVDVFDSGSQLDGQGAFIGRKDAQRLLQLGQRVNAVEGRLADIFDFAGARQFLYARFADASAVRSWMTTYGNLYQAIAIQKVTMFGLFSLLIGVAAFNLISSLMMLVERHKAD
;
A
#
# COMPACT_ATOMS: atom_id res chain seq x y z
N PRO A 1 -12.94 11.78 0.36
CA PRO A 1 -11.64 12.02 -0.23
C PRO A 1 -10.80 13.04 0.53
N GLN A 2 -11.38 14.02 1.25
CA GLN A 2 -10.61 14.83 2.21
C GLN A 2 -10.02 13.93 3.30
N ASP A 3 -10.79 12.93 3.72
CA ASP A 3 -10.35 11.93 4.70
C ASP A 3 -9.27 10.98 4.15
N TYR A 4 -9.23 10.75 2.82
CA TYR A 4 -8.23 9.88 2.20
C TYR A 4 -6.82 10.49 2.25
N ALA A 5 -6.70 11.81 2.18
CA ALA A 5 -5.43 12.52 2.36
C ALA A 5 -4.84 12.35 3.77
N LEU A 6 -5.64 11.99 4.78
CA LEU A 6 -5.17 11.67 6.12
C LEU A 6 -4.60 10.25 6.24
N VAL A 7 -5.00 9.36 5.34
CA VAL A 7 -4.64 7.94 5.37
C VAL A 7 -3.55 7.60 4.35
N SER A 8 -3.51 8.32 3.22
CA SER A 8 -2.59 8.05 2.11
C SER A 8 -1.95 9.33 1.58
N ASP A 9 -0.64 9.29 1.37
CA ASP A 9 0.13 10.40 0.82
C ASP A 9 0.06 10.47 -0.73
N ILE A 10 -0.89 9.77 -1.35
CA ILE A 10 -1.00 9.69 -2.81
C ILE A 10 -1.21 11.07 -3.45
N GLY A 11 -1.76 12.02 -2.70
CA GLY A 11 -1.89 13.40 -3.14
C GLY A 11 -0.57 14.08 -3.48
N SER A 12 0.54 13.64 -2.87
CA SER A 12 1.88 14.19 -3.13
C SER A 12 2.49 13.68 -4.43
N PHE A 13 2.02 12.53 -4.93
CA PHE A 13 2.47 11.90 -6.18
C PHE A 13 1.61 12.25 -7.39
N LEU A 14 0.60 13.08 -7.20
CA LEU A 14 -0.18 13.58 -8.32
C LEU A 14 0.72 14.53 -9.11
N THR A 15 0.97 14.16 -10.35
CA THR A 15 1.79 14.92 -11.27
C THR A 15 1.04 16.20 -11.58
N SER A 16 1.30 17.23 -10.82
CA SER A 16 1.06 18.59 -11.27
C SER A 16 2.02 18.80 -12.43
N GLY A 17 1.62 18.26 -13.60
CA GLY A 17 2.42 18.33 -14.82
C GLY A 17 2.84 19.75 -15.06
N SER A 18 4.14 19.95 -15.07
CA SER A 18 4.92 21.04 -15.64
C SER A 18 4.10 22.28 -16.04
N GLN A 19 4.37 23.37 -15.37
CA GLN A 19 4.26 24.73 -15.91
C GLN A 19 2.93 25.07 -16.61
N SER A 20 1.85 25.10 -15.85
CA SER A 20 0.73 25.96 -16.19
C SER A 20 0.21 26.57 -14.89
N SER A 21 0.41 27.86 -14.79
CA SER A 21 0.05 28.76 -13.71
C SER A 21 -1.48 28.96 -13.59
N ALA A 22 -2.20 27.88 -13.30
CA ALA A 22 -3.58 27.95 -12.84
C ALA A 22 -3.66 27.07 -11.60
N ARG A 23 -4.05 27.64 -10.47
CA ARG A 23 -4.24 27.00 -9.16
C ARG A 23 -4.67 25.56 -9.30
N SER A 24 -3.74 24.66 -9.04
CA SER A 24 -4.00 23.22 -9.03
C SER A 24 -4.93 22.95 -7.86
N GLU A 25 -6.22 22.89 -8.12
CA GLU A 25 -7.18 22.25 -7.22
C GLU A 25 -6.67 20.83 -7.00
N ASN A 26 -6.60 20.43 -5.74
CA ASN A 26 -6.15 19.08 -5.36
C ASN A 26 -6.91 18.07 -6.24
N PRO A 27 -6.23 17.25 -7.09
CA PRO A 27 -6.92 16.37 -8.04
C PRO A 27 -7.89 15.40 -7.37
N LEU A 28 -7.63 15.05 -6.10
CA LEU A 28 -8.57 14.26 -5.29
C LEU A 28 -9.84 15.04 -4.95
N ALA A 29 -9.79 16.38 -4.87
CA ALA A 29 -10.98 17.21 -4.69
C ALA A 29 -11.82 17.27 -5.98
N VAL A 30 -11.17 17.25 -7.13
CA VAL A 30 -11.86 17.21 -8.46
C VAL A 30 -12.68 15.93 -8.60
N LEU A 31 -12.19 14.78 -8.09
CA LEU A 31 -12.94 13.51 -8.09
C LEU A 31 -14.26 13.58 -7.29
N GLN A 32 -14.40 14.57 -6.39
CA GLN A 32 -15.67 14.77 -5.66
C GLN A 32 -16.62 15.70 -6.37
N GLN A 33 -16.08 16.68 -7.06
CA GLN A 33 -16.86 17.75 -7.70
C GLN A 33 -17.33 17.32 -9.10
N GLN A 34 -16.47 16.60 -9.83
CA GLN A 34 -16.77 16.18 -11.19
C GLN A 34 -17.24 14.72 -11.22
N PRO A 35 -18.47 14.44 -11.65
CA PRO A 35 -18.98 13.08 -11.79
C PRO A 35 -18.23 12.34 -12.91
N PHE A 36 -17.97 11.06 -12.69
CA PHE A 36 -17.25 10.17 -13.60
C PHE A 36 -15.84 10.65 -13.96
N ALA A 37 -15.17 11.33 -13.03
CA ALA A 37 -13.77 11.65 -13.11
C ALA A 37 -12.93 10.46 -12.62
N ILE A 38 -11.77 10.25 -13.25
CA ILE A 38 -10.80 9.21 -12.88
C ILE A 38 -9.38 9.77 -12.89
N VAL A 39 -8.59 9.36 -11.91
CA VAL A 39 -7.13 9.59 -11.87
C VAL A 39 -6.46 8.24 -12.02
N ILE A 40 -5.53 8.11 -12.95
CA ILE A 40 -4.85 6.85 -13.30
C ILE A 40 -3.34 6.96 -13.11
N GLY A 41 -2.66 5.83 -12.90
CA GLY A 41 -1.21 5.81 -12.80
C GLY A 41 -0.51 6.06 -14.14
N ALA A 42 0.69 6.64 -14.10
CA ALA A 42 1.45 7.04 -15.28
C ALA A 42 1.76 5.86 -16.21
N THR A 43 2.19 4.74 -15.65
CA THR A 43 2.44 3.51 -16.42
C THR A 43 1.16 2.98 -17.07
N LEU A 44 0.02 3.05 -16.38
CA LEU A 44 -1.26 2.62 -16.91
C LEU A 44 -1.73 3.56 -18.04
N ALA A 45 -1.57 4.88 -17.87
CA ALA A 45 -1.89 5.87 -18.88
C ALA A 45 -1.09 5.64 -20.18
N THR A 46 0.21 5.41 -20.05
CA THR A 46 1.09 5.09 -21.17
C THR A 46 0.69 3.80 -21.89
N ARG A 47 0.37 2.75 -21.13
CA ARG A 47 -0.08 1.46 -21.71
C ARG A 47 -1.41 1.54 -22.45
N LEU A 48 -2.33 2.39 -21.97
CA LEU A 48 -3.63 2.61 -22.60
C LEU A 48 -3.56 3.66 -23.72
N GLY A 49 -2.47 4.39 -23.85
CA GLY A 49 -2.30 5.46 -24.82
C GLY A 49 -3.25 6.64 -24.56
N VAL A 50 -3.55 6.94 -23.30
CA VAL A 50 -4.49 7.98 -22.89
C VAL A 50 -3.79 9.07 -22.08
N ALA A 51 -4.29 10.30 -22.24
CA ALA A 51 -3.82 11.48 -21.54
C ALA A 51 -4.96 12.15 -20.75
N ARG A 52 -4.60 13.19 -20.00
CA ARG A 52 -5.58 14.03 -19.31
C ARG A 52 -6.59 14.62 -20.32
N GLY A 53 -7.88 14.48 -20.00
CA GLY A 53 -8.99 14.89 -20.84
C GLY A 53 -9.60 13.75 -21.66
N ASP A 54 -8.89 12.65 -21.83
CA ASP A 54 -9.40 11.50 -22.58
C ASP A 54 -10.46 10.74 -21.80
N ALA A 55 -11.29 10.01 -22.53
CA ALA A 55 -12.33 9.18 -21.95
C ALA A 55 -11.94 7.70 -22.02
N ILE A 56 -12.06 7.02 -20.89
CA ILE A 56 -11.84 5.59 -20.77
C ILE A 56 -13.10 4.86 -20.29
N VAL A 57 -13.22 3.59 -20.64
CA VAL A 57 -14.30 2.74 -20.16
C VAL A 57 -13.78 1.79 -19.10
N VAL A 58 -14.34 1.91 -17.90
CA VAL A 58 -14.04 0.99 -16.79
C VAL A 58 -15.07 -0.11 -16.80
N MET A 59 -14.61 -1.36 -16.85
CA MET A 59 -15.44 -2.56 -16.80
C MET A 59 -15.17 -3.32 -15.50
N LEU A 60 -16.22 -3.87 -14.90
CA LEU A 60 -16.09 -4.77 -13.76
C LEU A 60 -15.90 -6.21 -14.27
N ALA A 61 -14.86 -6.86 -13.72
CA ALA A 61 -14.54 -8.25 -14.06
C ALA A 61 -15.57 -9.26 -13.52
N GLU A 62 -16.39 -8.86 -12.55
CA GLU A 62 -17.44 -9.71 -11.99
C GLU A 62 -18.77 -9.51 -12.73
N PRO A 63 -19.14 -10.39 -13.66
CA PRO A 63 -20.43 -10.31 -14.30
C PRO A 63 -21.54 -10.67 -13.31
N LYS A 64 -22.59 -9.86 -13.25
CA LYS A 64 -23.80 -10.26 -12.55
C LYS A 64 -24.56 -11.25 -13.41
N VAL A 65 -24.78 -12.46 -12.90
CA VAL A 65 -25.62 -13.43 -13.59
C VAL A 65 -27.08 -12.95 -13.52
N SER A 66 -27.66 -12.67 -14.69
CA SER A 66 -29.08 -12.36 -14.85
C SER A 66 -29.78 -13.52 -15.54
N ILE A 67 -31.12 -13.55 -15.48
CA ILE A 67 -31.95 -14.53 -16.19
C ILE A 67 -31.67 -14.53 -17.71
N VAL A 68 -31.17 -13.41 -18.26
CA VAL A 68 -30.85 -13.21 -19.68
C VAL A 68 -29.36 -13.49 -19.98
N GLY A 69 -28.55 -13.84 -18.99
CA GLY A 69 -27.10 -14.09 -19.14
C GLY A 69 -26.22 -13.14 -18.32
N PRO A 70 -24.90 -13.26 -18.43
CA PRO A 70 -23.95 -12.42 -17.70
C PRO A 70 -24.00 -10.98 -18.23
N ILE A 71 -24.29 -10.03 -17.36
CA ILE A 71 -24.27 -8.60 -17.66
C ILE A 71 -22.97 -8.01 -17.13
N ILE A 72 -22.11 -7.56 -18.06
CA ILE A 72 -20.88 -6.84 -17.74
C ILE A 72 -21.24 -5.38 -17.46
N ARG A 73 -20.87 -4.89 -16.28
CA ARG A 73 -21.05 -3.47 -15.95
C ARG A 73 -19.87 -2.69 -16.46
N GLN A 74 -20.18 -1.64 -17.17
CA GLN A 74 -19.18 -0.72 -17.71
C GLN A 74 -19.65 0.72 -17.55
N LYS A 75 -18.70 1.63 -17.36
CA LYS A 75 -18.98 3.05 -17.26
C LYS A 75 -17.85 3.85 -17.87
N ARG A 76 -18.20 4.93 -18.56
CA ARG A 76 -17.24 5.86 -19.15
C ARG A 76 -16.80 6.87 -18.10
N PHE A 77 -15.50 7.07 -18.00
CA PHE A 77 -14.85 8.05 -17.12
C PHE A 77 -13.96 8.96 -17.94
N VAL A 78 -13.76 10.19 -17.45
CA VAL A 78 -12.81 11.15 -18.03
C VAL A 78 -11.57 11.21 -17.17
N VAL A 79 -10.39 11.06 -17.77
CA VAL A 79 -9.09 11.17 -17.08
C VAL A 79 -8.87 12.63 -16.71
N VAL A 80 -8.92 12.93 -15.42
CA VAL A 80 -8.73 14.31 -14.93
C VAL A 80 -7.29 14.56 -14.52
N ASP A 81 -6.56 13.52 -14.13
CA ASP A 81 -5.13 13.62 -13.81
C ASP A 81 -4.43 12.25 -13.89
N VAL A 82 -3.10 12.29 -13.87
CA VAL A 82 -2.23 11.11 -13.88
C VAL A 82 -1.29 11.21 -12.68
N PHE A 83 -1.16 10.15 -11.88
CA PHE A 83 -0.21 10.10 -10.77
C PHE A 83 1.00 9.24 -11.12
N ASP A 84 2.16 9.63 -10.57
CA ASP A 84 3.42 8.89 -10.70
C ASP A 84 4.05 8.74 -9.32
N SER A 85 3.96 7.54 -8.76
CA SER A 85 4.48 7.21 -7.43
C SER A 85 5.81 6.46 -7.48
N GLY A 86 6.30 6.12 -8.68
CA GLY A 86 7.47 5.27 -8.87
C GLY A 86 7.28 3.83 -8.37
N SER A 87 6.04 3.39 -8.18
CA SER A 87 5.71 2.08 -7.63
C SER A 87 4.87 1.23 -8.60
N GLN A 88 4.63 -0.02 -8.24
CA GLN A 88 3.75 -0.91 -9.02
C GLN A 88 2.31 -0.39 -9.14
N LEU A 89 1.91 0.51 -8.24
CA LEU A 89 0.61 1.17 -8.29
C LEU A 89 0.38 1.94 -9.59
N ASP A 90 1.43 2.52 -10.18
CA ASP A 90 1.35 3.29 -11.42
C ASP A 90 0.92 2.45 -12.62
N GLY A 91 1.14 1.13 -12.56
CA GLY A 91 0.74 0.19 -13.60
C GLY A 91 -0.66 -0.43 -13.41
N GLN A 92 -1.26 -0.30 -12.24
CA GLN A 92 -2.49 -1.00 -11.86
C GLN A 92 -3.50 -0.12 -11.14
N GLY A 93 -3.06 1.03 -10.61
CA GLY A 93 -3.88 1.90 -9.78
C GLY A 93 -4.74 2.87 -10.58
N ALA A 94 -5.99 3.02 -10.15
CA ALA A 94 -6.88 4.06 -10.61
C ALA A 94 -7.77 4.54 -9.46
N PHE A 95 -8.03 5.83 -9.37
CA PHE A 95 -8.86 6.44 -8.33
C PHE A 95 -10.08 7.10 -8.95
N ILE A 96 -11.24 6.80 -8.40
CA ILE A 96 -12.53 7.38 -8.79
C ILE A 96 -13.24 7.96 -7.57
N GLY A 97 -14.18 8.84 -7.80
CA GLY A 97 -15.02 9.39 -6.74
C GLY A 97 -15.83 8.30 -6.03
N ARG A 98 -15.97 8.39 -4.68
CA ARG A 98 -16.74 7.42 -3.89
C ARG A 98 -18.16 7.22 -4.41
N LYS A 99 -18.85 8.32 -4.78
CA LYS A 99 -20.21 8.26 -5.30
C LYS A 99 -20.28 7.50 -6.63
N ASP A 100 -19.28 7.66 -7.50
CA ASP A 100 -19.23 6.98 -8.78
C ASP A 100 -18.84 5.50 -8.62
N ALA A 101 -17.95 5.19 -7.66
CA ALA A 101 -17.67 3.81 -7.26
C ALA A 101 -18.94 3.12 -6.74
N GLN A 102 -19.71 3.78 -5.86
CA GLN A 102 -20.98 3.24 -5.36
C GLN A 102 -21.99 2.97 -6.47
N ARG A 103 -22.06 3.86 -7.48
CA ARG A 103 -22.93 3.66 -8.65
C ARG A 103 -22.46 2.52 -9.55
N LEU A 104 -21.15 2.45 -9.82
CA LEU A 104 -20.56 1.41 -10.64
C LEU A 104 -20.73 0.03 -10.00
N LEU A 105 -20.46 -0.08 -8.68
CA LEU A 105 -20.55 -1.30 -7.91
C LEU A 105 -21.97 -1.61 -7.40
N GLN A 106 -22.93 -0.70 -7.57
CA GLN A 106 -24.32 -0.81 -7.08
C GLN A 106 -24.39 -1.06 -5.56
N LEU A 107 -23.56 -0.37 -4.79
CA LEU A 107 -23.49 -0.51 -3.34
C LEU A 107 -24.56 0.31 -2.59
N GLY A 108 -25.29 1.18 -3.27
CA GLY A 108 -26.15 2.17 -2.66
C GLY A 108 -25.31 3.18 -1.86
N GLN A 109 -25.53 3.26 -0.55
CA GLN A 109 -24.72 4.10 0.35
C GLN A 109 -23.61 3.35 1.08
N ARG A 110 -23.47 2.05 0.85
CA ARG A 110 -22.46 1.21 1.48
C ARG A 110 -21.07 1.42 0.85
N VAL A 111 -20.06 0.95 1.55
CA VAL A 111 -18.67 0.89 1.10
C VAL A 111 -18.16 -0.55 1.21
N ASN A 112 -17.24 -0.95 0.35
CA ASN A 112 -16.67 -2.30 0.37
C ASN A 112 -15.63 -2.46 1.46
N ALA A 113 -14.87 -1.40 1.73
CA ALA A 113 -13.81 -1.40 2.72
C ALA A 113 -13.63 0.00 3.32
N VAL A 114 -13.07 0.02 4.50
CA VAL A 114 -12.62 1.24 5.17
C VAL A 114 -11.14 1.06 5.46
N GLU A 115 -10.34 2.03 5.06
CA GLU A 115 -8.92 2.07 5.34
C GLU A 115 -8.66 2.99 6.53
N GLY A 116 -7.82 2.56 7.44
CA GLY A 116 -7.43 3.32 8.62
C GLY A 116 -5.91 3.35 8.76
N ARG A 117 -5.37 4.47 9.25
CA ARG A 117 -3.96 4.63 9.59
C ARG A 117 -3.79 4.51 11.09
N LEU A 118 -2.85 3.67 11.52
CA LEU A 118 -2.48 3.54 12.93
C LEU A 118 -1.35 4.53 13.26
N ALA A 119 -1.35 5.03 14.48
CA ALA A 119 -0.25 5.86 14.99
C ALA A 119 1.05 5.05 15.08
N ASP A 120 0.95 3.81 15.55
CA ASP A 120 2.03 2.81 15.49
C ASP A 120 1.62 1.72 14.48
N ILE A 121 2.41 1.60 13.40
CA ILE A 121 2.19 0.61 12.33
C ILE A 121 2.37 -0.84 12.81
N PHE A 122 3.01 -1.06 13.96
CA PHE A 122 3.25 -2.39 14.53
C PHE A 122 2.19 -2.79 15.57
N ASP A 123 1.41 -1.85 16.11
CA ASP A 123 0.31 -2.14 17.06
C ASP A 123 -0.98 -2.57 16.35
N PHE A 124 -0.83 -3.57 15.49
CA PHE A 124 -2.00 -4.16 14.83
C PHE A 124 -2.86 -5.00 15.79
N ALA A 125 -2.27 -5.57 16.83
CA ALA A 125 -3.00 -6.42 17.78
C ALA A 125 -4.03 -5.62 18.56
N GLY A 126 -3.64 -4.46 19.11
CA GLY A 126 -4.53 -3.54 19.82
C GLY A 126 -5.62 -2.98 18.90
N ALA A 127 -5.25 -2.54 17.71
CA ALA A 127 -6.20 -2.06 16.71
C ALA A 127 -7.22 -3.14 16.31
N ARG A 128 -6.77 -4.37 16.11
CA ARG A 128 -7.65 -5.49 15.78
C ARG A 128 -8.65 -5.79 16.90
N GLN A 129 -8.18 -5.80 18.15
CA GLN A 129 -9.04 -6.02 19.31
C GLN A 129 -10.11 -4.92 19.43
N PHE A 130 -9.74 -3.67 19.23
CA PHE A 130 -10.67 -2.54 19.21
C PHE A 130 -11.74 -2.70 18.12
N LEU A 131 -11.33 -3.09 16.91
CA LEU A 131 -12.25 -3.30 15.78
C LEU A 131 -13.20 -4.49 16.02
N TYR A 132 -12.70 -5.60 16.59
CA TYR A 132 -13.54 -6.74 16.95
C TYR A 132 -14.59 -6.39 18.02
N ALA A 133 -14.24 -5.53 18.97
CA ALA A 133 -15.17 -5.08 19.99
C ALA A 133 -16.28 -4.17 19.44
N ARG A 134 -16.00 -3.47 18.32
CA ARG A 134 -16.89 -2.46 17.75
C ARG A 134 -17.73 -2.96 16.57
N PHE A 135 -17.19 -3.89 15.80
CA PHE A 135 -17.81 -4.40 14.58
C PHE A 135 -17.99 -5.91 14.68
N ALA A 136 -19.22 -6.39 14.50
CA ALA A 136 -19.58 -7.81 14.64
C ALA A 136 -18.87 -8.71 13.58
N ASP A 137 -18.44 -8.14 12.46
CA ASP A 137 -17.77 -8.87 11.37
C ASP A 137 -16.38 -8.27 11.09
N ALA A 138 -15.49 -8.38 12.09
CA ALA A 138 -14.11 -7.96 11.96
C ALA A 138 -13.20 -9.04 11.33
N SER A 139 -13.78 -10.15 10.83
CA SER A 139 -13.05 -11.24 10.18
C SER A 139 -12.27 -10.79 8.93
N ALA A 140 -12.69 -9.68 8.32
CA ALA A 140 -12.09 -9.11 7.12
C ALA A 140 -11.02 -8.05 7.39
N VAL A 141 -10.56 -7.87 8.65
CA VAL A 141 -9.50 -6.89 8.96
C VAL A 141 -8.16 -7.39 8.41
N ARG A 142 -7.64 -6.66 7.43
CA ARG A 142 -6.33 -6.92 6.82
C ARG A 142 -5.33 -5.89 7.28
N SER A 143 -4.13 -6.31 7.63
CA SER A 143 -3.01 -5.42 7.91
C SER A 143 -2.00 -5.46 6.75
N TRP A 144 -1.12 -4.47 6.70
CA TRP A 144 0.01 -4.49 5.78
C TRP A 144 0.89 -5.75 5.98
N MET A 145 1.03 -6.22 7.23
CA MET A 145 1.78 -7.45 7.56
C MET A 145 1.16 -8.70 6.92
N THR A 146 -0.17 -8.78 6.79
CA THR A 146 -0.82 -9.92 6.10
C THR A 146 -0.73 -9.77 4.58
N THR A 147 -0.80 -8.55 4.08
CA THR A 147 -0.71 -8.28 2.64
C THR A 147 0.70 -8.50 2.11
N TYR A 148 1.71 -8.08 2.88
CA TYR A 148 3.14 -8.23 2.56
C TYR A 148 3.82 -9.26 3.46
N GLY A 149 3.11 -10.30 3.87
CA GLY A 149 3.57 -11.30 4.84
C GLY A 149 4.91 -11.93 4.47
N ASN A 150 5.16 -12.21 3.20
CA ASN A 150 6.43 -12.75 2.70
C ASN A 150 7.60 -11.79 2.98
N LEU A 151 7.40 -10.49 2.79
CA LEU A 151 8.42 -9.47 3.07
C LEU A 151 8.70 -9.37 4.57
N TYR A 152 7.65 -9.34 5.39
CA TYR A 152 7.79 -9.31 6.85
C TYR A 152 8.53 -10.54 7.36
N GLN A 153 8.19 -11.72 6.87
CA GLN A 153 8.84 -12.98 7.22
C GLN A 153 10.31 -13.01 6.78
N ALA A 154 10.62 -12.50 5.59
CA ALA A 154 11.99 -12.41 5.10
C ALA A 154 12.86 -11.52 6.00
N ILE A 155 12.34 -10.37 6.43
CA ILE A 155 13.03 -9.46 7.37
C ILE A 155 13.24 -10.13 8.73
N ALA A 156 12.25 -10.86 9.23
CA ALA A 156 12.36 -11.59 10.50
C ALA A 156 13.44 -12.67 10.45
N ILE A 157 13.49 -13.47 9.38
CA ILE A 157 14.51 -14.51 9.15
C ILE A 157 15.89 -13.86 9.03
N GLN A 158 16.03 -12.79 8.26
CA GLN A 158 17.29 -12.06 8.11
C GLN A 158 17.82 -11.59 9.47
N LYS A 159 16.97 -11.04 10.34
CA LYS A 159 17.33 -10.57 11.66
C LYS A 159 17.88 -11.72 12.54
N VAL A 160 17.22 -12.87 12.56
CA VAL A 160 17.64 -14.06 13.31
C VAL A 160 18.97 -14.59 12.77
N THR A 161 19.13 -14.66 11.45
CA THR A 161 20.37 -15.13 10.82
C THR A 161 21.54 -14.20 11.14
N MET A 162 21.36 -12.89 11.04
CA MET A 162 22.39 -11.91 11.42
C MET A 162 22.78 -12.04 12.89
N PHE A 163 21.81 -12.18 13.79
CA PHE A 163 22.09 -12.39 15.21
C PHE A 163 22.91 -13.65 15.45
N GLY A 164 22.58 -14.76 14.77
CA GLY A 164 23.34 -16.01 14.83
C GLY A 164 24.78 -15.86 14.35
N LEU A 165 24.98 -15.18 13.21
CA LEU A 165 26.32 -14.93 12.67
C LEU A 165 27.17 -14.04 13.58
N PHE A 166 26.59 -12.97 14.13
CA PHE A 166 27.30 -12.12 15.10
C PHE A 166 27.64 -12.87 16.38
N SER A 167 26.76 -13.71 16.90
CA SER A 167 27.04 -14.55 18.07
C SER A 167 28.20 -15.50 17.83
N LEU A 168 28.25 -16.12 16.64
CA LEU A 168 29.35 -16.98 16.24
C LEU A 168 30.69 -16.20 16.18
N LEU A 169 30.67 -15.03 15.56
CA LEU A 169 31.86 -14.18 15.43
C LEU A 169 32.40 -13.74 16.79
N ILE A 170 31.51 -13.33 17.69
CA ILE A 170 31.86 -13.00 19.07
C ILE A 170 32.45 -14.22 19.80
N GLY A 171 31.86 -15.40 19.60
CA GLY A 171 32.37 -16.65 20.18
C GLY A 171 33.80 -16.98 19.74
N VAL A 172 34.08 -16.85 18.45
CA VAL A 172 35.43 -17.06 17.89
C VAL A 172 36.42 -16.02 18.44
N ALA A 173 36.02 -14.75 18.50
CA ALA A 173 36.86 -13.69 19.04
C ALA A 173 37.20 -13.93 20.54
N ALA A 174 36.19 -14.31 21.33
CA ALA A 174 36.39 -14.66 22.75
C ALA A 174 37.31 -15.86 22.92
N PHE A 175 37.15 -16.90 22.11
CA PHE A 175 38.03 -18.07 22.14
C PHE A 175 39.51 -17.72 21.83
N ASN A 176 39.74 -16.89 20.80
CA ASN A 176 41.05 -16.39 20.44
C ASN A 176 41.68 -15.57 21.58
N LEU A 177 40.90 -14.71 22.25
CA LEU A 177 41.35 -13.92 23.38
C LEU A 177 41.77 -14.81 24.57
N ILE A 178 40.92 -15.78 24.92
CA ILE A 178 41.18 -16.74 26.00
C ILE A 178 42.45 -17.54 25.73
N SER A 179 42.60 -18.04 24.49
CA SER A 179 43.78 -18.81 24.07
C SER A 179 45.06 -17.97 24.16
N SER A 180 45.03 -16.72 23.75
CA SER A 180 46.16 -15.79 23.84
C SER A 180 46.54 -15.48 25.28
N LEU A 181 45.55 -15.27 26.16
CA LEU A 181 45.76 -15.02 27.57
C LEU A 181 46.35 -16.25 28.30
N MET A 182 45.86 -17.44 27.95
CA MET A 182 46.38 -18.69 28.52
C MET A 182 47.88 -18.89 28.19
N MET A 183 48.25 -18.63 26.93
CA MET A 183 49.66 -18.72 26.51
C MET A 183 50.55 -17.67 27.20
N LEU A 184 50.02 -16.47 27.49
CA LEU A 184 50.72 -15.41 28.20
C LEU A 184 50.96 -15.82 29.68
N VAL A 185 49.96 -16.39 30.35
CA VAL A 185 50.02 -16.85 31.74
C VAL A 185 51.02 -18.02 31.89
N GLU A 186 51.03 -18.95 30.94
CA GLU A 186 52.02 -20.06 30.98
C GLU A 186 53.45 -19.57 30.85
N ARG A 187 53.72 -18.57 30.00
CA ARG A 187 55.06 -17.97 29.90
C ARG A 187 55.53 -17.33 31.21
N HIS A 188 54.64 -16.62 31.93
CA HIS A 188 54.97 -15.97 33.18
C HIS A 188 55.10 -16.95 34.37
N LYS A 189 54.70 -18.18 34.27
CA LYS A 189 54.92 -19.23 35.30
C LYS A 189 56.25 -19.97 35.14
N ALA A 190 56.90 -19.84 34.00
CA ALA A 190 58.13 -20.51 33.65
C ALA A 190 59.40 -19.69 34.01
N ASP A 191 59.25 -18.40 34.32
CA ASP A 191 60.26 -17.49 34.90
C ASP A 191 60.10 -17.39 36.38
#